data_b6aa2873eaefbaf195345e6f14b758b6
#
_entry.id   b6aa2873eaefbaf195345e6f14b758b6
#
_cell.length_a   1.000
_cell.length_b   1.000
_cell.length_c   1.000
_cell.angle_alpha   90.00
_cell.angle_beta   90.00
_cell.angle_gamma   90.00
#
_symmetry.space_group_name_H-M   'P 1'
#
loop_
_entity.id
_entity.type
_entity.pdbx_description
1 polymer ?
#
loop_
_entity_poly.entity_id
_entity_poly.type
_entity_poly.pdbx_seq_one_letter_code
_entity_poly.pdbx_strand_id
1 'polypeptide(L)'
;SAASDVYKRQDKCSLPFDLSLPYRSIGLNYDSMKTLFLSELGEDYPFDKYWEYAKQYFAEYEEKNGIPVKQGFDELSTYLKANKVGMYVATSTYHASAAKELEHSGILGYFDRIIGGDEITRGKPDPEIFVTAAEKTGFDKSECLIVEDSSNGLRAGIASGIRTVFIKDIVDVPSEITEKVFASCNDLSGVIGIITQIR
;
A
#
# COMPACT_ATOMS: atom_id res chain seq x y z
N SER A 1 4.22 -2.93 -15.49
CA SER A 1 4.47 -2.46 -14.11
C SER A 1 5.40 -3.43 -13.41
N ALA A 2 6.13 -2.98 -12.37
CA ALA A 2 7.02 -3.84 -11.58
C ALA A 2 6.30 -5.11 -11.11
N ALA A 3 5.08 -4.99 -10.62
CA ALA A 3 4.26 -6.13 -10.22
C ALA A 3 4.02 -7.10 -11.40
N SER A 4 3.61 -6.63 -12.58
CA SER A 4 3.37 -7.52 -13.73
C SER A 4 4.62 -8.20 -14.24
N ASP A 5 5.80 -7.61 -14.06
CA ASP A 5 7.06 -8.16 -14.53
C ASP A 5 7.65 -9.17 -13.54
N VAL A 6 7.39 -9.03 -12.24
CA VAL A 6 7.66 -10.06 -11.21
C VAL A 6 6.94 -11.36 -11.58
N TYR A 7 5.71 -11.26 -12.06
CA TYR A 7 4.88 -12.43 -12.39
C TYR A 7 5.29 -13.12 -13.70
N LYS A 8 5.91 -12.41 -14.64
CA LYS A 8 6.36 -12.97 -15.92
C LYS A 8 7.63 -13.83 -15.83
N ARG A 9 8.33 -13.82 -14.68
CA ARG A 9 9.58 -14.57 -14.50
C ARG A 9 9.47 -15.80 -13.60
N GLN A 10 8.29 -16.41 -13.52
CA GLN A 10 8.06 -17.72 -12.90
C GLN A 10 9.06 -18.78 -13.31
N ASP A 11 9.49 -18.74 -14.58
CA ASP A 11 10.43 -19.69 -15.18
C ASP A 11 11.76 -19.78 -14.43
N LYS A 12 12.13 -18.76 -13.67
CA LYS A 12 13.42 -18.72 -12.95
C LYS A 12 13.36 -19.30 -11.54
N CYS A 13 12.24 -19.21 -10.83
CA CYS A 13 12.16 -19.78 -9.48
C CYS A 13 11.73 -21.26 -9.46
N SER A 14 11.23 -21.80 -10.59
CA SER A 14 10.76 -23.18 -10.75
C SER A 14 9.72 -23.61 -9.69
N LEU A 15 8.99 -22.67 -9.11
CA LEU A 15 7.97 -22.93 -8.10
C LEU A 15 6.58 -22.82 -8.72
N PRO A 16 5.74 -23.84 -8.59
CA PRO A 16 4.36 -23.77 -9.04
C PRO A 16 3.55 -22.81 -8.15
N PHE A 17 2.82 -21.88 -8.73
CA PHE A 17 1.79 -21.12 -8.03
C PHE A 17 0.74 -20.56 -9.01
N ASP A 18 -0.43 -20.27 -8.47
CA ASP A 18 -1.47 -19.57 -9.20
C ASP A 18 -1.09 -18.09 -9.38
N LEU A 19 -1.16 -17.59 -10.60
CA LEU A 19 -0.87 -16.19 -10.94
C LEU A 19 -1.78 -15.20 -10.19
N SER A 20 -2.93 -15.63 -9.68
CA SER A 20 -3.81 -14.78 -8.87
C SER A 20 -3.26 -14.50 -7.47
N LEU A 21 -2.44 -15.40 -6.91
CA LEU A 21 -1.93 -15.27 -5.53
C LEU A 21 -1.13 -13.99 -5.29
N PRO A 22 -0.16 -13.63 -6.12
CA PRO A 22 0.54 -12.37 -5.97
C PRO A 22 -0.39 -11.16 -6.00
N TYR A 23 -1.39 -11.12 -6.88
CA TYR A 23 -2.36 -10.02 -6.91
C TYR A 23 -3.21 -9.96 -5.64
N ARG A 24 -3.64 -11.11 -5.11
CA ARG A 24 -4.39 -11.22 -3.86
C ARG A 24 -3.55 -10.83 -2.63
N SER A 25 -2.23 -10.92 -2.73
CA SER A 25 -1.30 -10.57 -1.65
C SER A 25 -0.93 -9.08 -1.61
N ILE A 26 -1.32 -8.29 -2.62
CA ILE A 26 -1.03 -6.85 -2.62
C ILE A 26 -1.65 -6.20 -1.38
N GLY A 27 -0.84 -5.39 -0.68
CA GLY A 27 -1.22 -4.73 0.56
C GLY A 27 -1.10 -5.57 1.83
N LEU A 28 -0.79 -6.88 1.73
CA LEU A 28 -0.50 -7.72 2.90
C LEU A 28 0.94 -7.50 3.40
N ASN A 29 1.16 -7.72 4.70
CA ASN A 29 2.49 -7.87 5.26
C ASN A 29 3.03 -9.28 5.01
N TYR A 30 4.32 -9.50 5.34
CA TYR A 30 5.01 -10.79 5.11
C TYR A 30 4.25 -11.98 5.71
N ASP A 31 3.82 -11.90 6.99
CA ASP A 31 3.18 -13.01 7.67
C ASP A 31 1.82 -13.36 7.07
N SER A 32 1.02 -12.35 6.76
CA SER A 32 -0.29 -12.53 6.10
C SER A 32 -0.13 -13.08 4.68
N MET A 33 0.89 -12.65 3.94
CA MET A 33 1.21 -13.18 2.62
C MET A 33 1.65 -14.64 2.72
N LYS A 34 2.55 -14.97 3.64
CA LYS A 34 2.99 -16.35 3.89
C LYS A 34 1.81 -17.25 4.22
N THR A 35 0.93 -16.80 5.12
CA THR A 35 -0.28 -17.55 5.48
C THR A 35 -1.17 -17.80 4.27
N LEU A 36 -1.39 -16.79 3.42
CA LEU A 36 -2.17 -16.94 2.19
C LEU A 36 -1.55 -17.98 1.25
N PHE A 37 -0.24 -17.90 1.00
CA PHE A 37 0.44 -18.83 0.11
C PHE A 37 0.40 -20.27 0.64
N LEU A 38 0.67 -20.47 1.94
CA LEU A 38 0.64 -21.81 2.53
C LEU A 38 -0.76 -22.40 2.56
N SER A 39 -1.81 -21.60 2.77
CA SER A 39 -3.20 -22.06 2.73
C SER A 39 -3.64 -22.53 1.33
N GLU A 40 -3.11 -21.94 0.27
CA GLU A 40 -3.49 -22.25 -1.12
C GLU A 40 -2.60 -23.32 -1.77
N LEU A 41 -1.30 -23.34 -1.42
CA LEU A 41 -0.30 -24.19 -2.07
C LEU A 41 0.17 -25.36 -1.19
N GLY A 42 -0.26 -25.39 0.08
CA GLY A 42 0.14 -26.40 1.06
C GLY A 42 1.24 -25.93 2.00
N GLU A 43 1.28 -26.52 3.20
CA GLU A 43 2.22 -26.14 4.27
C GLU A 43 3.70 -26.36 3.90
N ASP A 44 3.99 -27.28 2.98
CA ASP A 44 5.34 -27.57 2.50
C ASP A 44 5.82 -26.61 1.40
N TYR A 45 4.99 -25.63 0.98
CA TYR A 45 5.40 -24.68 -0.05
C TYR A 45 6.57 -23.82 0.45
N PRO A 46 7.69 -23.74 -0.30
CA PRO A 46 8.90 -23.04 0.14
C PRO A 46 8.75 -21.51 0.01
N PHE A 47 7.80 -20.91 0.76
CA PHE A 47 7.47 -19.49 0.68
C PHE A 47 8.68 -18.58 0.93
N ASP A 48 9.54 -18.92 1.89
CA ASP A 48 10.73 -18.10 2.20
C ASP A 48 11.67 -17.99 1.00
N LYS A 49 11.85 -19.10 0.24
CA LYS A 49 12.62 -19.09 -1.01
C LYS A 49 11.96 -18.22 -2.08
N TYR A 50 10.65 -18.32 -2.24
CA TYR A 50 9.89 -17.44 -3.13
C TYR A 50 10.08 -15.97 -2.75
N TRP A 51 9.97 -15.65 -1.47
CA TRP A 51 10.09 -14.29 -0.96
C TRP A 51 11.49 -13.70 -1.18
N GLU A 52 12.55 -14.43 -0.89
CA GLU A 52 13.93 -14.01 -1.18
C GLU A 52 14.13 -13.71 -2.67
N TYR A 53 13.59 -14.56 -3.54
CA TYR A 53 13.65 -14.35 -4.98
C TYR A 53 12.87 -13.09 -5.41
N ALA A 54 11.68 -12.89 -4.86
CA ALA A 54 10.88 -11.71 -5.14
C ALA A 54 11.61 -10.42 -4.72
N LYS A 55 12.21 -10.40 -3.53
CA LYS A 55 13.01 -9.27 -3.05
C LYS A 55 14.19 -8.93 -3.96
N GLN A 56 14.94 -9.93 -4.38
CA GLN A 56 16.06 -9.72 -5.32
C GLN A 56 15.57 -9.12 -6.64
N TYR A 57 14.49 -9.65 -7.17
CA TYR A 57 13.92 -9.13 -8.41
C TYR A 57 13.45 -7.68 -8.28
N PHE A 58 12.78 -7.34 -7.17
CA PHE A 58 12.37 -5.95 -6.90
C PHE A 58 13.58 -5.02 -6.80
N ALA A 59 14.62 -5.42 -6.08
CA ALA A 59 15.83 -4.62 -5.96
C ALA A 59 16.51 -4.37 -7.33
N GLU A 60 16.64 -5.41 -8.17
CA GLU A 60 17.17 -5.26 -9.53
C GLU A 60 16.30 -4.36 -10.41
N TYR A 61 14.97 -4.45 -10.25
CA TYR A 61 14.04 -3.62 -10.99
C TYR A 61 14.15 -2.15 -10.59
N GLU A 62 14.20 -1.88 -9.29
CA GLU A 62 14.34 -0.53 -8.72
C GLU A 62 15.66 0.11 -9.13
N GLU A 63 16.77 -0.63 -9.08
CA GLU A 63 18.09 -0.13 -9.51
C GLU A 63 18.07 0.28 -10.99
N LYS A 64 17.39 -0.49 -11.83
CA LYS A 64 17.34 -0.25 -13.27
C LYS A 64 16.35 0.83 -13.69
N ASN A 65 15.19 0.91 -13.05
CA ASN A 65 14.04 1.69 -13.52
C ASN A 65 13.65 2.83 -12.55
N GLY A 66 14.23 2.86 -11.35
CA GLY A 66 13.76 3.71 -10.26
C GLY A 66 12.42 3.25 -9.67
N ILE A 67 11.97 3.95 -8.65
CA ILE A 67 10.66 3.72 -8.01
C ILE A 67 9.70 4.78 -8.55
N PRO A 68 8.68 4.40 -9.32
CA PRO A 68 7.74 5.36 -9.90
C PRO A 68 6.85 5.97 -8.81
N VAL A 69 6.68 7.28 -8.85
CA VAL A 69 5.71 8.00 -8.02
C VAL A 69 4.35 7.99 -8.71
N LYS A 70 3.27 7.80 -7.95
CA LYS A 70 1.91 7.81 -8.51
C LYS A 70 1.56 9.15 -9.13
N GLN A 71 0.82 9.08 -10.25
CA GLN A 71 0.31 10.26 -10.94
C GLN A 71 -0.52 11.15 -9.99
N GLY A 72 -0.31 12.47 -10.10
CA GLY A 72 -0.99 13.47 -9.28
C GLY A 72 -0.35 13.70 -7.90
N PHE A 73 0.80 13.06 -7.61
CA PHE A 73 1.49 13.25 -6.33
C PHE A 73 1.98 14.70 -6.14
N ASP A 74 2.59 15.28 -7.17
CA ASP A 74 3.17 16.62 -7.08
C ASP A 74 2.09 17.67 -6.84
N GLU A 75 0.96 17.57 -7.53
CA GLU A 75 -0.19 18.45 -7.37
C GLU A 75 -0.79 18.32 -5.97
N LEU A 76 -1.03 17.08 -5.53
CA LEU A 76 -1.60 16.81 -4.20
C LEU A 76 -0.67 17.27 -3.10
N SER A 77 0.61 16.91 -3.14
CA SER A 77 1.59 17.28 -2.11
C SER A 77 1.78 18.78 -1.99
N THR A 78 1.82 19.49 -3.13
CA THR A 78 1.86 20.96 -3.18
C THR A 78 0.63 21.57 -2.53
N TYR A 79 -0.56 21.07 -2.85
CA TYR A 79 -1.81 21.53 -2.24
C TYR A 79 -1.84 21.30 -0.73
N LEU A 80 -1.48 20.10 -0.27
CA LEU A 80 -1.47 19.75 1.15
C LEU A 80 -0.51 20.64 1.94
N LYS A 81 0.70 20.83 1.43
CA LYS A 81 1.69 21.71 2.04
C LYS A 81 1.22 23.16 2.13
N ALA A 82 0.64 23.71 1.06
CA ALA A 82 0.12 25.08 1.03
C ALA A 82 -1.03 25.27 2.03
N ASN A 83 -1.79 24.20 2.31
CA ASN A 83 -2.92 24.21 3.24
C ASN A 83 -2.57 23.70 4.65
N LYS A 84 -1.30 23.44 4.94
CA LYS A 84 -0.81 22.92 6.23
C LYS A 84 -1.49 21.61 6.65
N VAL A 85 -1.72 20.72 5.69
CA VAL A 85 -2.23 19.36 5.93
C VAL A 85 -1.06 18.41 6.02
N GLY A 86 -0.95 17.68 7.12
CA GLY A 86 0.11 16.69 7.32
C GLY A 86 -0.04 15.47 6.39
N MET A 87 1.09 14.91 5.99
CA MET A 87 1.16 13.70 5.17
C MET A 87 1.86 12.57 5.93
N TYR A 88 1.24 11.41 5.95
CA TYR A 88 1.71 10.25 6.69
C TYR A 88 1.68 9.00 5.81
N VAL A 89 2.67 8.14 5.96
CA VAL A 89 2.69 6.83 5.28
C VAL A 89 2.26 5.74 6.25
N ALA A 90 1.31 4.90 5.85
CA ALA A 90 0.88 3.71 6.57
C ALA A 90 1.03 2.49 5.63
N THR A 91 2.11 1.75 5.78
CA THR A 91 2.51 0.68 4.85
C THR A 91 2.69 -0.66 5.53
N SER A 92 2.40 -1.75 4.81
CA SER A 92 2.73 -3.11 5.25
C SER A 92 4.23 -3.43 5.18
N THR A 93 5.00 -2.61 4.47
CA THR A 93 6.47 -2.67 4.40
C THR A 93 7.07 -2.26 5.75
N TYR A 94 8.19 -2.84 6.14
CA TYR A 94 8.90 -2.44 7.36
C TYR A 94 9.40 -0.99 7.25
N HIS A 95 9.35 -0.27 8.35
CA HIS A 95 9.66 1.17 8.42
C HIS A 95 10.97 1.53 7.69
N ALA A 96 12.06 0.82 7.99
CA ALA A 96 13.36 1.10 7.39
C ALA A 96 13.38 0.91 5.87
N SER A 97 12.68 -0.11 5.37
CA SER A 97 12.56 -0.37 3.92
C SER A 97 11.71 0.69 3.25
N ALA A 98 10.57 1.04 3.84
CA ALA A 98 9.69 2.08 3.31
C ALA A 98 10.39 3.45 3.25
N ALA A 99 11.16 3.81 4.29
CA ALA A 99 11.94 5.04 4.31
C ALA A 99 12.96 5.08 3.16
N LYS A 100 13.66 3.97 2.92
CA LYS A 100 14.63 3.84 1.82
C LYS A 100 13.97 3.98 0.45
N GLU A 101 12.81 3.34 0.24
CA GLU A 101 12.04 3.43 -1.01
C GLU A 101 11.57 4.86 -1.29
N LEU A 102 11.06 5.56 -0.26
CA LEU A 102 10.64 6.95 -0.35
C LEU A 102 11.82 7.91 -0.60
N GLU A 103 12.99 7.61 -0.04
CA GLU A 103 14.22 8.37 -0.31
C GLU A 103 14.69 8.18 -1.75
N HIS A 104 14.70 6.93 -2.25
CA HIS A 104 15.07 6.63 -3.64
C HIS A 104 14.10 7.26 -4.64
N SER A 105 12.82 7.37 -4.32
CA SER A 105 11.84 8.10 -5.16
C SER A 105 11.87 9.61 -4.97
N GLY A 106 12.71 10.14 -4.06
CA GLY A 106 12.88 11.59 -3.83
C GLY A 106 11.71 12.24 -3.09
N ILE A 107 10.80 11.48 -2.49
CA ILE A 107 9.59 12.00 -1.86
C ILE A 107 9.55 11.85 -0.33
N LEU A 108 10.57 11.29 0.30
CA LEU A 108 10.60 11.10 1.75
C LEU A 108 10.32 12.40 2.52
N GLY A 109 10.88 13.52 2.08
CA GLY A 109 10.76 14.82 2.75
C GLY A 109 9.35 15.45 2.70
N TYR A 110 8.38 14.84 2.03
CA TYR A 110 6.99 15.28 2.03
C TYR A 110 6.18 14.72 3.20
N PHE A 111 6.67 13.65 3.83
CA PHE A 111 5.93 12.94 4.87
C PHE A 111 6.44 13.30 6.27
N ASP A 112 5.51 13.61 7.16
CA ASP A 112 5.79 13.93 8.56
C ASP A 112 6.17 12.68 9.36
N ARG A 113 5.65 11.51 8.96
CA ARG A 113 5.93 10.23 9.61
C ARG A 113 5.61 9.04 8.70
N ILE A 114 6.33 7.94 8.94
CA ILE A 114 6.05 6.62 8.38
C ILE A 114 5.60 5.72 9.53
N ILE A 115 4.56 4.95 9.30
CA ILE A 115 4.10 3.84 10.14
C ILE A 115 4.29 2.57 9.33
N GLY A 116 5.27 1.76 9.73
CA GLY A 116 5.63 0.51 9.04
C GLY A 116 4.87 -0.70 9.56
N GLY A 117 4.91 -1.79 8.80
CA GLY A 117 4.33 -3.07 9.19
C GLY A 117 4.95 -3.69 10.43
N ASP A 118 6.14 -3.27 10.81
CA ASP A 118 6.86 -3.66 12.04
C ASP A 118 6.41 -2.89 13.30
N GLU A 119 5.52 -1.91 13.15
CA GLU A 119 4.96 -1.13 14.26
C GLU A 119 3.55 -1.60 14.69
N ILE A 120 3.04 -2.66 14.06
CA ILE A 120 1.69 -3.23 14.31
C ILE A 120 1.78 -4.73 14.52
N THR A 121 0.73 -5.30 15.11
CA THR A 121 0.63 -6.75 15.35
C THR A 121 -0.18 -7.44 14.27
N ARG A 122 -1.24 -6.79 13.77
CA ARG A 122 -2.15 -7.35 12.78
C ARG A 122 -2.10 -6.51 11.50
N GLY A 123 -1.60 -7.12 10.44
CA GLY A 123 -1.51 -6.47 9.12
C GLY A 123 -2.87 -6.33 8.43
N LYS A 124 -2.92 -5.47 7.39
CA LYS A 124 -4.09 -5.33 6.50
C LYS A 124 -4.59 -6.73 6.07
N PRO A 125 -5.88 -7.01 6.10
CA PRO A 125 -7.02 -6.08 6.16
C PRO A 125 -7.46 -5.65 7.56
N ASP A 126 -6.73 -5.98 8.64
CA ASP A 126 -7.00 -5.44 9.96
C ASP A 126 -6.76 -3.92 9.97
N PRO A 127 -7.64 -3.12 10.64
CA PRO A 127 -7.52 -1.66 10.65
C PRO A 127 -6.37 -1.13 11.51
N GLU A 128 -5.64 -1.95 12.23
CA GLU A 128 -4.66 -1.55 13.25
C GLU A 128 -3.67 -0.50 12.74
N ILE A 129 -3.15 -0.67 11.51
CA ILE A 129 -2.17 0.27 10.95
C ILE A 129 -2.73 1.70 10.79
N PHE A 130 -3.97 1.83 10.36
CA PHE A 130 -4.59 3.15 10.17
C PHE A 130 -5.04 3.77 11.48
N VAL A 131 -5.49 2.94 12.43
CA VAL A 131 -5.80 3.39 13.79
C VAL A 131 -4.54 3.88 14.48
N THR A 132 -3.46 3.10 14.45
CA THR A 132 -2.14 3.48 14.98
C THR A 132 -1.62 4.75 14.31
N ALA A 133 -1.78 4.89 13.00
CA ALA A 133 -1.38 6.09 12.29
C ALA A 133 -2.15 7.31 12.81
N ALA A 134 -3.47 7.26 12.90
CA ALA A 134 -4.28 8.36 13.42
C ALA A 134 -3.88 8.72 14.87
N GLU A 135 -3.72 7.75 15.75
CA GLU A 135 -3.27 7.97 17.12
C GLU A 135 -1.91 8.68 17.19
N LYS A 136 -0.98 8.28 16.33
CA LYS A 136 0.38 8.87 16.30
C LYS A 136 0.41 10.28 15.68
N THR A 137 -0.61 10.68 14.92
CA THR A 137 -0.73 12.05 14.39
C THR A 137 -1.24 13.01 15.46
N GLY A 138 -1.98 12.52 16.45
CA GLY A 138 -2.69 13.32 17.44
C GLY A 138 -3.99 13.96 16.94
N PHE A 139 -4.45 13.62 15.71
CA PHE A 139 -5.71 14.06 15.15
C PHE A 139 -6.83 13.04 15.41
N ASP A 140 -8.05 13.54 15.53
CA ASP A 140 -9.23 12.66 15.57
C ASP A 140 -9.42 11.96 14.21
N LYS A 141 -10.01 10.77 14.22
CA LYS A 141 -10.30 10.01 12.98
C LYS A 141 -11.14 10.80 11.98
N SER A 142 -12.01 11.70 12.46
CA SER A 142 -12.84 12.57 11.62
C SER A 142 -12.04 13.64 10.87
N GLU A 143 -10.82 13.94 11.33
CA GLU A 143 -9.89 14.89 10.72
C GLU A 143 -8.89 14.20 9.78
N CYS A 144 -8.90 12.86 9.75
CA CYS A 144 -8.02 12.04 8.92
C CYS A 144 -8.73 11.61 7.63
N LEU A 145 -7.93 11.41 6.59
CA LEU A 145 -8.33 10.83 5.31
C LEU A 145 -7.31 9.76 4.92
N ILE A 146 -7.79 8.57 4.61
CA ILE A 146 -6.98 7.49 4.06
C ILE A 146 -7.08 7.54 2.54
N VAL A 147 -5.93 7.38 1.87
CA VAL A 147 -5.82 7.24 0.41
C VAL A 147 -5.18 5.89 0.14
N GLU A 148 -5.87 5.01 -0.56
CA GLU A 148 -5.48 3.60 -0.69
C GLU A 148 -5.89 3.05 -2.07
N ASP A 149 -5.15 2.04 -2.56
CA ASP A 149 -5.33 1.45 -3.89
C ASP A 149 -5.52 -0.08 -3.88
N SER A 150 -5.24 -0.74 -2.76
CA SER A 150 -5.33 -2.20 -2.63
C SER A 150 -6.62 -2.66 -1.96
N SER A 151 -7.13 -3.83 -2.36
CA SER A 151 -8.31 -4.43 -1.72
C SER A 151 -8.13 -4.62 -0.21
N ASN A 152 -6.95 -5.07 0.23
CA ASN A 152 -6.66 -5.29 1.64
C ASN A 152 -6.55 -3.98 2.42
N GLY A 153 -5.92 -2.96 1.81
CA GLY A 153 -5.82 -1.64 2.41
C GLY A 153 -7.16 -0.92 2.50
N LEU A 154 -8.00 -1.02 1.47
CA LEU A 154 -9.36 -0.46 1.49
C LEU A 154 -10.24 -1.12 2.56
N ARG A 155 -10.17 -2.47 2.71
CA ARG A 155 -10.87 -3.17 3.80
C ARG A 155 -10.41 -2.67 5.17
N ALA A 156 -9.11 -2.51 5.37
CA ALA A 156 -8.53 -1.97 6.60
C ALA A 156 -8.98 -0.52 6.85
N GLY A 157 -8.95 0.32 5.82
CA GLY A 157 -9.39 1.71 5.89
C GLY A 157 -10.87 1.82 6.29
N ILE A 158 -11.75 1.09 5.61
CA ILE A 158 -13.19 1.04 5.92
C ILE A 158 -13.40 0.57 7.38
N ALA A 159 -12.73 -0.50 7.78
CA ALA A 159 -12.84 -1.06 9.14
C ALA A 159 -12.30 -0.11 10.23
N SER A 160 -11.37 0.80 9.90
CA SER A 160 -10.84 1.81 10.84
C SER A 160 -11.86 2.87 11.24
N GLY A 161 -12.91 3.06 10.44
CA GLY A 161 -13.88 4.14 10.59
C GLY A 161 -13.37 5.51 10.11
N ILE A 162 -12.19 5.57 9.48
CA ILE A 162 -11.64 6.80 8.88
C ILE A 162 -12.15 6.89 7.43
N ARG A 163 -12.47 8.10 6.96
CA ARG A 163 -12.84 8.32 5.56
C ARG A 163 -11.76 7.77 4.65
N THR A 164 -12.12 6.84 3.77
CA THR A 164 -11.17 6.14 2.89
C THR A 164 -11.48 6.45 1.45
N VAL A 165 -10.50 6.96 0.71
CA VAL A 165 -10.56 7.26 -0.71
C VAL A 165 -9.83 6.16 -1.48
N PHE A 166 -10.52 5.60 -2.47
CA PHE A 166 -9.92 4.65 -3.40
C PHE A 166 -9.25 5.38 -4.56
N ILE A 167 -7.98 5.08 -4.81
CA ILE A 167 -7.27 5.48 -6.03
C ILE A 167 -7.15 4.27 -6.94
N LYS A 168 -7.71 4.38 -8.15
CA LYS A 168 -7.61 3.30 -9.13
C LYS A 168 -6.15 3.05 -9.51
N ASP A 169 -5.75 1.79 -9.51
CA ASP A 169 -4.41 1.34 -9.91
C ASP A 169 -4.51 0.10 -10.80
N ILE A 170 -3.44 -0.67 -10.87
CA ILE A 170 -3.22 -1.81 -11.75
C ILE A 170 -4.18 -2.97 -11.48
N VAL A 171 -4.57 -3.15 -10.21
CA VAL A 171 -5.42 -4.27 -9.78
C VAL A 171 -6.86 -3.81 -9.65
N ASP A 172 -7.75 -4.54 -10.29
CA ASP A 172 -9.18 -4.29 -10.13
C ASP A 172 -9.62 -4.66 -8.70
N VAL A 173 -10.25 -3.71 -8.03
CA VAL A 173 -10.84 -3.91 -6.71
C VAL A 173 -12.31 -4.29 -6.88
N PRO A 174 -12.79 -5.36 -6.19
CA PRO A 174 -14.18 -5.76 -6.24
C PRO A 174 -15.14 -4.63 -5.88
N SER A 175 -16.27 -4.53 -6.61
CA SER A 175 -17.28 -3.46 -6.42
C SER A 175 -17.84 -3.44 -4.99
N GLU A 176 -17.97 -4.60 -4.36
CA GLU A 176 -18.43 -4.75 -2.96
C GLU A 176 -17.55 -4.01 -1.94
N ILE A 177 -16.29 -3.68 -2.32
CA ILE A 177 -15.37 -2.87 -1.51
C ILE A 177 -15.50 -1.40 -1.91
N THR A 178 -15.44 -1.12 -3.23
CA THR A 178 -15.44 0.25 -3.74
C THR A 178 -16.75 1.00 -3.50
N GLU A 179 -17.86 0.29 -3.33
CA GLU A 179 -19.16 0.86 -2.93
C GLU A 179 -19.19 1.33 -1.46
N LYS A 180 -18.25 0.88 -0.63
CA LYS A 180 -18.18 1.23 0.80
C LYS A 180 -17.17 2.31 1.12
N VAL A 181 -16.34 2.72 0.16
CA VAL A 181 -15.39 3.80 0.37
C VAL A 181 -16.08 5.16 0.36
N PHE A 182 -15.45 6.14 0.97
CA PHE A 182 -15.98 7.51 1.03
C PHE A 182 -16.02 8.16 -0.36
N ALA A 183 -15.01 7.95 -1.19
CA ALA A 183 -14.92 8.44 -2.55
C ALA A 183 -13.90 7.62 -3.37
N SER A 184 -13.91 7.81 -4.69
CA SER A 184 -12.95 7.20 -5.61
C SER A 184 -12.39 8.23 -6.59
N CYS A 185 -11.10 8.12 -6.91
CA CYS A 185 -10.39 8.96 -7.87
C CYS A 185 -9.58 8.12 -8.84
N ASN A 186 -9.31 8.64 -10.03
CA ASN A 186 -8.45 7.99 -11.01
C ASN A 186 -6.96 8.12 -10.66
N ASP A 187 -6.58 9.22 -10.00
CA ASP A 187 -5.21 9.51 -9.57
C ASP A 187 -5.23 10.38 -8.29
N LEU A 188 -4.04 10.70 -7.76
CA LEU A 188 -3.88 11.44 -6.51
C LEU A 188 -4.35 12.90 -6.62
N SER A 189 -4.33 13.51 -7.80
CA SER A 189 -4.78 14.90 -7.96
C SER A 189 -6.28 15.06 -7.67
N GLY A 190 -7.10 14.03 -7.95
CA GLY A 190 -8.52 14.01 -7.66
C GLY A 190 -8.86 14.13 -6.16
N VAL A 191 -7.93 13.77 -5.28
CA VAL A 191 -8.11 13.88 -3.82
C VAL A 191 -8.26 15.34 -3.37
N ILE A 192 -7.68 16.30 -4.11
CA ILE A 192 -7.77 17.73 -3.82
C ILE A 192 -9.25 18.17 -3.80
N GLY A 193 -10.03 17.74 -4.79
CA GLY A 193 -11.45 18.06 -4.87
C GLY A 193 -12.25 17.52 -3.66
N ILE A 194 -11.90 16.30 -3.21
CA ILE A 194 -12.54 15.69 -2.03
C ILE A 194 -12.21 16.48 -0.77
N ILE A 195 -10.94 16.81 -0.55
CA ILE A 195 -10.51 17.58 0.63
C ILE A 195 -11.19 18.95 0.67
N THR A 196 -11.34 19.61 -0.48
CA THR A 196 -11.99 20.92 -0.57
C THR A 196 -13.47 20.86 -0.19
N GLN A 197 -14.15 19.74 -0.42
CA GLN A 197 -15.58 19.55 -0.10
C GLN A 197 -15.84 19.21 1.37
N ILE A 198 -14.88 18.61 2.07
CA ILE A 198 -15.04 18.15 3.45
C ILE A 198 -14.47 19.12 4.49
N ARG A 199 -13.81 20.18 4.06
CA ARG A 199 -13.34 21.31 4.88
C ARG A 199 -14.42 22.37 5.01
#